data_4da7aa59884ac0a075b59fb4f06e757c
#
_entry.id   4da7aa59884ac0a075b59fb4f06e757c
#
_cell.length_a   1.000
_cell.length_b   1.000
_cell.length_c   1.000
_cell.angle_alpha   90.00
_cell.angle_beta   90.00
_cell.angle_gamma   90.00
#
_symmetry.space_group_name_H-M   'P 1'
#
loop_
_entity.id
_entity.type
_entity.pdbx_description
1 polymer ?
#
loop_
_entity_poly.entity_id
_entity_poly.type
_entity_poly.pdbx_seq_one_letter_code
_entity_poly.pdbx_strand_id
1 'polypeptide(L)'
;MFNKKMVTDLQIDGKKVLVRVDFNVPLKDGKIADDSRITAALPTIQYLLDHGAAVILASHLGRPKGTVNPQFSLEPVAKYLDKFIKGRVRFASDCIGPAAEEAAAKLKPGQVLVLENTRFHPEEEKNDPEMAKGLAKLADLYVNDAFGTAHRAHASTAGVANYLPSAAGFLLEKEIKYLGNAISDPARPFVAILGGAKISDKIGVIENLLKTADKILIGGGMANTFLAAQGYEMADSLFEKEAIETATALLTKSADKLLLPVDMVLGNSFDAEAEMKTTALGDVPAGWRILDIGPKSVEAFAAEIRSEEHTSEL
;
A
#
# COMPACT_ATOMS: atom_id res chain seq x y z
N MET A 1 -11.21 -8.98 -15.85
CA MET A 1 -9.84 -8.51 -16.17
C MET A 1 -9.84 -7.00 -16.15
N PHE A 2 -9.00 -6.37 -15.34
CA PHE A 2 -8.90 -4.90 -15.30
C PHE A 2 -8.26 -4.42 -16.61
N ASN A 3 -9.06 -3.81 -17.49
CA ASN A 3 -8.57 -3.27 -18.76
C ASN A 3 -7.91 -1.90 -18.52
N LYS A 4 -6.68 -1.91 -18.00
CA LYS A 4 -5.87 -0.70 -17.77
C LYS A 4 -4.68 -0.71 -18.73
N LYS A 5 -4.33 0.48 -19.23
CA LYS A 5 -3.11 0.64 -20.05
C LYS A 5 -1.87 0.40 -19.21
N MET A 6 -0.93 -0.35 -19.77
CA MET A 6 0.38 -0.63 -19.19
C MET A 6 1.45 0.23 -19.87
N VAL A 7 2.59 0.38 -19.24
CA VAL A 7 3.71 1.16 -19.80
C VAL A 7 4.13 0.65 -21.18
N THR A 8 3.96 -0.65 -21.45
CA THR A 8 4.22 -1.28 -22.75
C THR A 8 3.26 -0.88 -23.86
N ASP A 9 2.09 -0.31 -23.53
CA ASP A 9 1.09 0.15 -24.50
C ASP A 9 1.31 1.59 -24.94
N LEU A 10 2.33 2.28 -24.39
CA LEU A 10 2.63 3.68 -24.69
C LEU A 10 3.68 3.81 -25.80
N GLN A 11 3.53 4.82 -26.65
CA GLN A 11 4.56 5.24 -27.62
C GLN A 11 5.54 6.20 -26.90
N ILE A 12 6.65 5.66 -26.42
CA ILE A 12 7.56 6.36 -25.49
C ILE A 12 8.85 6.87 -26.13
N ASP A 13 9.20 6.42 -27.32
CA ASP A 13 10.43 6.84 -28.01
C ASP A 13 10.47 8.36 -28.23
N GLY A 14 11.57 8.97 -27.80
CA GLY A 14 11.78 10.42 -27.85
C GLY A 14 10.89 11.25 -26.91
N LYS A 15 10.06 10.62 -26.07
CA LYS A 15 9.12 11.30 -25.17
C LYS A 15 9.71 11.56 -23.81
N LYS A 16 9.22 12.62 -23.15
CA LYS A 16 9.40 12.84 -21.72
C LYS A 16 8.29 12.11 -20.97
N VAL A 17 8.65 11.23 -20.06
CA VAL A 17 7.71 10.43 -19.28
C VAL A 17 7.84 10.79 -17.80
N LEU A 18 6.77 11.36 -17.25
CA LEU A 18 6.65 11.56 -15.80
C LEU A 18 6.24 10.24 -15.16
N VAL A 19 7.07 9.74 -14.25
CA VAL A 19 6.82 8.49 -13.50
C VAL A 19 6.60 8.81 -12.05
N ARG A 20 5.45 8.45 -11.50
CA ARG A 20 5.20 8.48 -10.06
C ARG A 20 5.75 7.20 -9.43
N VAL A 21 6.82 7.34 -8.69
CA VAL A 21 7.47 6.27 -7.95
C VAL A 21 7.26 6.43 -6.43
N ASP A 22 7.44 5.37 -5.66
CA ASP A 22 7.40 5.43 -4.19
C ASP A 22 8.82 5.33 -3.60
N PHE A 23 9.51 6.46 -3.56
CA PHE A 23 10.84 6.59 -2.95
C PHE A 23 10.77 7.06 -1.48
N ASN A 24 9.67 6.76 -0.79
CA ASN A 24 9.55 7.03 0.64
C ASN A 24 10.37 5.99 1.44
N VAL A 25 11.68 6.08 1.31
CA VAL A 25 12.67 5.20 1.94
C VAL A 25 13.12 5.73 3.30
N PRO A 26 13.49 4.86 4.26
CA PRO A 26 14.07 5.29 5.52
C PRO A 26 15.47 5.87 5.31
N LEU A 27 15.69 7.07 5.85
CA LEU A 27 17.00 7.71 5.89
C LEU A 27 17.58 7.64 7.32
N LYS A 28 18.85 7.25 7.44
CA LYS A 28 19.62 7.31 8.66
C LYS A 28 20.89 8.12 8.39
N ASP A 29 21.08 9.23 9.12
CA ASP A 29 22.20 10.16 8.93
C ASP A 29 22.37 10.61 7.47
N GLY A 30 21.26 10.92 6.79
CA GLY A 30 21.22 11.33 5.39
C GLY A 30 21.55 10.23 4.37
N LYS A 31 21.69 8.97 4.82
CA LYS A 31 21.94 7.81 3.96
C LYS A 31 20.70 6.91 3.90
N ILE A 32 20.50 6.26 2.76
CA ILE A 32 19.42 5.30 2.58
C ILE A 32 19.74 4.06 3.41
N ALA A 33 18.82 3.72 4.33
CA ALA A 33 18.93 2.54 5.19
C ALA A 33 18.31 1.29 4.56
N ASP A 34 17.33 1.47 3.68
CA ASP A 34 16.67 0.41 2.91
C ASP A 34 16.33 0.95 1.51
N ASP A 35 16.78 0.27 0.47
CA ASP A 35 16.64 0.65 -0.94
C ASP A 35 15.60 -0.18 -1.70
N SER A 36 14.87 -1.04 -1.01
CA SER A 36 13.91 -1.97 -1.63
C SER A 36 12.89 -1.28 -2.54
N ARG A 37 12.42 -0.09 -2.16
CA ARG A 37 11.49 0.70 -2.97
C ARG A 37 12.14 1.33 -4.21
N ILE A 38 13.42 1.67 -4.13
CA ILE A 38 14.18 2.20 -5.27
C ILE A 38 14.41 1.07 -6.27
N THR A 39 14.87 -0.08 -5.79
CA THR A 39 15.14 -1.26 -6.63
C THR A 39 13.89 -1.81 -7.28
N ALA A 40 12.74 -1.75 -6.59
CA ALA A 40 11.44 -2.17 -7.14
C ALA A 40 10.97 -1.31 -8.32
N ALA A 41 11.35 -0.03 -8.39
CA ALA A 41 11.01 0.87 -9.49
C ALA A 41 11.98 0.78 -10.69
N LEU A 42 13.16 0.17 -10.51
CA LEU A 42 14.18 0.08 -11.57
C LEU A 42 13.68 -0.58 -12.86
N PRO A 43 12.90 -1.66 -12.84
CA PRO A 43 12.41 -2.28 -14.08
C PRO A 43 11.63 -1.30 -14.96
N THR A 44 10.73 -0.50 -14.39
CA THR A 44 9.97 0.52 -15.15
C THR A 44 10.89 1.63 -15.67
N ILE A 45 11.80 2.13 -14.84
CA ILE A 45 12.75 3.17 -15.23
C ILE A 45 13.66 2.67 -16.36
N GLN A 46 14.22 1.47 -16.24
CA GLN A 46 15.11 0.89 -17.24
C GLN A 46 14.38 0.64 -18.56
N TYR A 47 13.16 0.10 -18.51
CA TYR A 47 12.33 -0.09 -19.69
C TYR A 47 12.15 1.22 -20.48
N LEU A 48 11.80 2.31 -19.79
CA LEU A 48 11.61 3.62 -20.42
C LEU A 48 12.90 4.14 -21.04
N LEU A 49 14.03 3.99 -20.35
CA LEU A 49 15.33 4.41 -20.86
C LEU A 49 15.79 3.60 -22.09
N ASP A 50 15.57 2.28 -22.07
CA ASP A 50 15.96 1.37 -23.16
C ASP A 50 15.10 1.61 -24.42
N HIS A 51 13.91 2.19 -24.25
CA HIS A 51 13.01 2.56 -25.37
C HIS A 51 13.08 4.05 -25.72
N GLY A 52 14.18 4.73 -25.41
CA GLY A 52 14.45 6.09 -25.89
C GLY A 52 13.73 7.22 -25.16
N ALA A 53 13.14 6.97 -23.99
CA ALA A 53 12.49 8.03 -23.22
C ALA A 53 13.48 8.88 -22.42
N ALA A 54 13.08 10.13 -22.11
CA ALA A 54 13.62 10.93 -21.03
C ALA A 54 12.70 10.77 -19.82
N VAL A 55 13.23 10.34 -18.66
CA VAL A 55 12.43 9.94 -17.50
C VAL A 55 12.45 11.01 -16.43
N ILE A 56 11.28 11.43 -15.95
CA ILE A 56 11.11 12.40 -14.86
C ILE A 56 10.45 11.66 -13.70
N LEU A 57 11.12 11.58 -12.56
CA LEU A 57 10.63 10.85 -11.38
C LEU A 57 10.06 11.81 -10.36
N ALA A 58 8.80 11.62 -10.01
CA ALA A 58 8.11 12.32 -8.91
C ALA A 58 7.85 11.36 -7.76
N SER A 59 8.19 11.76 -6.55
CA SER A 59 7.92 10.99 -5.34
C SER A 59 7.68 11.90 -4.15
N HIS A 60 7.15 11.32 -3.07
CA HIS A 60 7.18 11.92 -1.75
C HIS A 60 8.23 11.24 -0.86
N LEU A 61 8.68 11.92 0.19
CA LEU A 61 9.50 11.39 1.26
C LEU A 61 9.01 11.94 2.59
N GLY A 62 8.66 11.07 3.52
CA GLY A 62 8.19 11.45 4.86
C GLY A 62 6.88 12.25 4.88
N ARG A 63 6.77 13.09 5.90
CA ARG A 63 5.58 13.95 6.13
C ARG A 63 5.97 15.38 6.45
N PRO A 64 6.46 16.16 5.48
CA PRO A 64 6.91 17.56 5.68
C PRO A 64 5.77 18.56 5.90
N LYS A 65 4.50 18.16 5.75
CA LYS A 65 3.29 18.97 5.98
C LYS A 65 3.25 20.26 5.13
N GLY A 66 3.64 20.18 3.86
CA GLY A 66 3.57 21.29 2.92
C GLY A 66 4.66 22.35 3.13
N THR A 67 5.77 22.00 3.75
CA THR A 67 6.90 22.91 3.97
C THR A 67 8.21 22.28 3.54
N VAL A 68 9.10 23.09 2.97
CA VAL A 68 10.45 22.63 2.61
C VAL A 68 11.23 22.28 3.86
N ASN A 69 11.70 21.04 3.93
CA ASN A 69 12.52 20.55 5.03
C ASN A 69 13.64 19.65 4.45
N PRO A 70 14.92 20.06 4.59
CA PRO A 70 16.06 19.32 4.04
C PRO A 70 16.15 17.85 4.47
N GLN A 71 15.59 17.50 5.65
CA GLN A 71 15.55 16.10 6.11
C GLN A 71 14.68 15.19 5.23
N PHE A 72 13.77 15.78 4.48
CA PHE A 72 12.88 15.09 3.56
C PHE A 72 13.18 15.38 2.10
N SER A 73 14.37 15.91 1.78
CA SER A 73 14.79 16.12 0.40
C SER A 73 15.05 14.80 -0.32
N LEU A 74 14.65 14.72 -1.58
CA LEU A 74 14.92 13.59 -2.46
C LEU A 74 16.31 13.63 -3.11
N GLU A 75 17.13 14.65 -2.85
CA GLU A 75 18.50 14.75 -3.39
C GLU A 75 19.38 13.54 -3.01
N PRO A 76 19.36 13.02 -1.75
CA PRO A 76 20.10 11.80 -1.41
C PRO A 76 19.63 10.57 -2.20
N VAL A 77 18.32 10.49 -2.49
CA VAL A 77 17.73 9.42 -3.30
C VAL A 77 18.20 9.52 -4.75
N ALA A 78 18.23 10.73 -5.33
CA ALA A 78 18.75 10.96 -6.67
C ALA A 78 20.22 10.52 -6.79
N LYS A 79 21.06 10.89 -5.83
CA LYS A 79 22.48 10.47 -5.77
C LYS A 79 22.61 8.96 -5.61
N TYR A 80 21.73 8.31 -4.87
CA TYR A 80 21.75 6.85 -4.70
C TYR A 80 21.30 6.13 -5.97
N LEU A 81 20.24 6.59 -6.62
CA LEU A 81 19.72 6.05 -7.88
C LEU A 81 20.78 6.10 -8.99
N ASP A 82 21.65 7.12 -9.00
CA ASP A 82 22.70 7.27 -10.01
C ASP A 82 23.73 6.11 -10.01
N LYS A 83 23.84 5.36 -8.91
CA LYS A 83 24.67 4.15 -8.85
C LYS A 83 24.18 3.07 -9.79
N PHE A 84 22.87 2.98 -10.02
CA PHE A 84 22.24 2.00 -10.92
C PHE A 84 22.21 2.48 -12.37
N ILE A 85 22.14 3.81 -12.59
CA ILE A 85 21.92 4.41 -13.92
C ILE A 85 23.18 5.10 -14.47
N LYS A 86 24.29 5.06 -13.73
CA LYS A 86 25.66 5.40 -14.15
C LYS A 86 25.82 6.82 -14.74
N GLY A 87 25.62 7.85 -13.93
CA GLY A 87 25.91 9.24 -14.28
C GLY A 87 24.83 9.93 -15.14
N ARG A 88 23.66 9.28 -15.30
CA ARG A 88 22.55 9.80 -16.10
C ARG A 88 21.46 10.47 -15.27
N VAL A 89 21.57 10.50 -13.92
CA VAL A 89 20.58 11.09 -13.03
C VAL A 89 20.90 12.57 -12.78
N ARG A 90 19.87 13.40 -12.88
CA ARG A 90 19.86 14.82 -12.51
C ARG A 90 18.84 15.03 -11.40
N PHE A 91 18.98 16.13 -10.68
CA PHE A 91 18.06 16.52 -9.60
C PHE A 91 17.55 17.93 -9.85
N ALA A 92 16.26 18.16 -9.62
CA ALA A 92 15.64 19.48 -9.64
C ALA A 92 15.24 19.86 -8.21
N SER A 93 15.57 21.09 -7.81
CA SER A 93 15.31 21.61 -6.47
C SER A 93 13.86 21.92 -6.13
N ASP A 94 12.94 21.65 -7.08
CA ASP A 94 11.49 21.72 -6.91
C ASP A 94 10.82 20.67 -7.78
N CYS A 95 9.55 20.38 -7.53
CA CYS A 95 8.77 19.42 -8.32
C CYS A 95 7.83 20.09 -9.35
N ILE A 96 7.60 21.41 -9.26
CA ILE A 96 6.83 22.23 -10.19
C ILE A 96 7.49 23.59 -10.36
N GLY A 97 6.97 24.40 -11.28
CA GLY A 97 7.45 25.77 -11.50
C GLY A 97 8.81 25.87 -12.19
N PRO A 98 9.43 27.07 -12.18
CA PRO A 98 10.57 27.39 -13.05
C PRO A 98 11.77 26.44 -12.91
N ALA A 99 12.13 26.02 -11.70
CA ALA A 99 13.25 25.12 -11.46
C ALA A 99 13.04 23.74 -12.08
N ALA A 100 11.84 23.17 -11.91
CA ALA A 100 11.46 21.88 -12.50
C ALA A 100 11.32 21.98 -14.03
N GLU A 101 10.70 23.06 -14.54
CA GLU A 101 10.50 23.30 -15.98
C GLU A 101 11.85 23.46 -16.70
N GLU A 102 12.78 24.22 -16.14
CA GLU A 102 14.13 24.39 -16.72
C GLU A 102 14.92 23.08 -16.73
N ALA A 103 14.86 22.33 -15.64
CA ALA A 103 15.53 21.03 -15.55
C ALA A 103 14.95 20.01 -16.54
N ALA A 104 13.61 19.96 -16.65
CA ALA A 104 12.91 19.10 -17.61
C ALA A 104 13.16 19.51 -19.08
N ALA A 105 13.30 20.81 -19.35
CA ALA A 105 13.62 21.30 -20.71
C ALA A 105 15.00 20.84 -21.18
N LYS A 106 15.97 20.75 -20.27
CA LYS A 106 17.36 20.31 -20.56
C LYS A 106 17.52 18.80 -20.60
N LEU A 107 16.51 18.03 -20.17
CA LEU A 107 16.58 16.58 -20.10
C LEU A 107 16.54 15.96 -21.49
N LYS A 108 17.44 14.99 -21.74
CA LYS A 108 17.57 14.30 -23.04
C LYS A 108 17.11 12.84 -22.90
N PRO A 109 16.70 12.19 -24.01
CA PRO A 109 16.48 10.76 -24.05
C PRO A 109 17.63 9.98 -23.41
N GLY A 110 17.31 8.95 -22.64
CA GLY A 110 18.29 8.13 -21.89
C GLY A 110 18.75 8.75 -20.58
N GLN A 111 18.24 9.91 -20.17
CA GLN A 111 18.54 10.55 -18.89
C GLN A 111 17.34 10.50 -17.94
N VAL A 112 17.63 10.63 -16.65
CA VAL A 112 16.66 10.65 -15.55
C VAL A 112 16.74 11.96 -14.79
N LEU A 113 15.60 12.60 -14.53
CA LEU A 113 15.46 13.74 -13.63
C LEU A 113 14.64 13.31 -12.42
N VAL A 114 15.20 13.42 -11.23
CA VAL A 114 14.47 13.27 -9.97
C VAL A 114 14.00 14.67 -9.53
N LEU A 115 12.71 14.84 -9.35
CA LEU A 115 12.12 16.07 -8.81
C LEU A 115 12.26 16.08 -7.29
N GLU A 116 12.20 17.27 -6.69
CA GLU A 116 12.14 17.41 -5.24
C GLU A 116 10.79 16.88 -4.71
N ASN A 117 10.73 16.65 -3.41
CA ASN A 117 9.62 16.05 -2.68
C ASN A 117 8.29 16.75 -2.97
N THR A 118 7.35 16.03 -3.59
CA THR A 118 6.03 16.58 -3.95
C THR A 118 5.26 17.12 -2.75
N ARG A 119 5.50 16.58 -1.54
CA ARG A 119 4.86 17.01 -0.29
C ARG A 119 5.46 18.26 0.33
N PHE A 120 6.44 18.90 -0.30
CA PHE A 120 6.81 20.25 0.08
C PHE A 120 5.75 21.28 -0.32
N HIS A 121 4.87 20.89 -1.23
CA HIS A 121 3.68 21.65 -1.63
C HIS A 121 2.45 21.08 -0.94
N PRO A 122 1.69 21.90 -0.16
CA PRO A 122 0.46 21.45 0.50
C PRO A 122 -0.66 21.09 -0.49
N GLU A 123 -0.55 21.52 -1.73
CA GLU A 123 -1.43 21.25 -2.87
C GLU A 123 -1.39 19.78 -3.28
N GLU A 124 -0.28 19.08 -3.04
CA GLU A 124 -0.11 17.67 -3.38
C GLU A 124 -1.21 16.79 -2.75
N GLU A 125 -1.33 16.87 -1.42
CA GLU A 125 -2.28 16.03 -0.68
C GLU A 125 -3.74 16.44 -0.87
N LYS A 126 -3.97 17.66 -1.37
CA LYS A 126 -5.32 18.18 -1.72
C LYS A 126 -5.76 17.81 -3.12
N ASN A 127 -4.90 17.15 -3.89
CA ASN A 127 -5.13 16.88 -5.31
C ASN A 127 -5.45 18.16 -6.12
N ASP A 128 -4.69 19.23 -5.85
CA ASP A 128 -4.92 20.53 -6.45
C ASP A 128 -4.70 20.50 -7.97
N PRO A 129 -5.64 21.04 -8.76
CA PRO A 129 -5.55 21.02 -10.23
C PRO A 129 -4.37 21.82 -10.79
N GLU A 130 -3.98 22.93 -10.17
CA GLU A 130 -2.88 23.75 -10.70
C GLU A 130 -1.52 23.07 -10.44
N MET A 131 -1.36 22.40 -9.27
CA MET A 131 -0.20 21.54 -9.05
C MET A 131 -0.15 20.38 -10.05
N ALA A 132 -1.27 19.72 -10.29
CA ALA A 132 -1.35 18.64 -11.27
C ALA A 132 -1.00 19.10 -12.69
N LYS A 133 -1.46 20.27 -13.10
CA LYS A 133 -1.07 20.91 -14.36
C LYS A 133 0.41 21.27 -14.39
N GLY A 134 0.96 21.77 -13.28
CA GLY A 134 2.37 22.08 -13.13
C GLY A 134 3.25 20.84 -13.36
N LEU A 135 2.88 19.71 -12.79
CA LEU A 135 3.54 18.42 -13.04
C LEU A 135 3.36 17.97 -14.50
N ALA A 136 2.17 18.09 -15.05
CA ALA A 136 1.87 17.67 -16.42
C ALA A 136 2.65 18.46 -17.48
N LYS A 137 2.97 19.74 -17.24
CA LYS A 137 3.80 20.56 -18.15
C LYS A 137 5.22 20.00 -18.35
N LEU A 138 5.71 19.17 -17.45
CA LEU A 138 7.08 18.65 -17.51
C LEU A 138 7.25 17.51 -18.51
N ALA A 139 6.16 16.86 -18.93
CA ALA A 139 6.22 15.60 -19.68
C ALA A 139 5.13 15.48 -20.75
N ASP A 140 5.30 14.50 -21.65
CA ASP A 140 4.33 14.15 -22.69
C ASP A 140 3.39 13.02 -22.24
N LEU A 141 3.86 12.16 -21.33
CA LEU A 141 3.18 10.95 -20.86
C LEU A 141 3.33 10.83 -19.35
N TYR A 142 2.40 10.10 -18.73
CA TYR A 142 2.45 9.79 -17.30
C TYR A 142 2.40 8.28 -17.04
N VAL A 143 3.25 7.81 -16.14
CA VAL A 143 3.25 6.42 -15.66
C VAL A 143 3.12 6.42 -14.14
N ASN A 144 2.11 5.72 -13.61
CA ASN A 144 2.03 5.46 -12.16
C ASN A 144 2.67 4.10 -11.84
N ASP A 145 3.70 4.14 -11.01
CA ASP A 145 4.42 2.95 -10.53
C ASP A 145 4.53 2.92 -9.00
N ALA A 146 3.63 3.63 -8.33
CA ALA A 146 3.62 3.82 -6.88
C ALA A 146 2.39 3.21 -6.23
N PHE A 147 2.31 1.88 -6.16
CA PHE A 147 1.17 1.17 -5.58
C PHE A 147 0.87 1.62 -4.14
N GLY A 148 1.90 1.78 -3.29
CA GLY A 148 1.74 2.21 -1.90
C GLY A 148 1.04 3.57 -1.72
N THR A 149 0.90 4.38 -2.79
CA THR A 149 0.18 5.66 -2.78
C THR A 149 -1.07 5.67 -3.66
N ALA A 150 -1.33 4.60 -4.40
CA ALA A 150 -2.43 4.54 -5.38
C ALA A 150 -3.83 4.63 -4.76
N HIS A 151 -3.95 4.34 -3.46
CA HIS A 151 -5.20 4.49 -2.69
C HIS A 151 -5.54 5.95 -2.34
N ARG A 152 -4.69 6.92 -2.69
CA ARG A 152 -4.88 8.36 -2.38
C ARG A 152 -5.02 9.17 -3.66
N ALA A 153 -6.04 10.03 -3.70
CA ALA A 153 -6.18 11.02 -4.76
C ALA A 153 -5.29 12.23 -4.46
N HIS A 154 -4.02 12.18 -4.86
CA HIS A 154 -3.07 13.30 -4.77
C HIS A 154 -2.78 13.88 -6.15
N ALA A 155 -2.25 15.11 -6.22
CA ALA A 155 -1.94 15.79 -7.49
C ALA A 155 -0.99 14.96 -8.37
N SER A 156 0.06 14.36 -7.78
CA SER A 156 1.04 13.53 -8.49
C SER A 156 0.57 12.10 -8.78
N THR A 157 -0.55 11.63 -8.21
CA THR A 157 -1.11 10.28 -8.45
C THR A 157 -2.33 10.30 -9.35
N ALA A 158 -3.42 10.93 -8.89
CA ALA A 158 -4.69 10.98 -9.61
C ALA A 158 -4.81 12.25 -10.49
N GLY A 159 -4.43 13.42 -9.94
CA GLY A 159 -4.63 14.70 -10.60
C GLY A 159 -3.93 14.81 -11.95
N VAL A 160 -2.66 14.47 -12.03
CA VAL A 160 -1.85 14.55 -13.25
C VAL A 160 -2.38 13.67 -14.37
N ALA A 161 -3.02 12.55 -14.06
CA ALA A 161 -3.61 11.63 -15.04
C ALA A 161 -4.78 12.25 -15.83
N ASN A 162 -5.35 13.38 -15.37
CA ASN A 162 -6.37 14.12 -16.11
C ASN A 162 -5.79 14.95 -17.26
N TYR A 163 -4.48 15.17 -17.28
CA TYR A 163 -3.81 16.07 -18.22
C TYR A 163 -2.85 15.36 -19.18
N LEU A 164 -2.46 14.12 -18.89
CA LEU A 164 -1.53 13.34 -19.71
C LEU A 164 -2.09 11.97 -20.05
N PRO A 165 -1.80 11.43 -21.24
CA PRO A 165 -2.01 10.01 -21.50
C PRO A 165 -1.27 9.17 -20.46
N SER A 166 -1.98 8.26 -19.80
CA SER A 166 -1.52 7.61 -18.57
C SER A 166 -1.52 6.09 -18.68
N ALA A 167 -0.55 5.44 -18.01
CA ALA A 167 -0.45 3.99 -17.90
C ALA A 167 0.10 3.56 -16.54
N ALA A 168 -0.05 2.28 -16.22
CA ALA A 168 0.60 1.64 -15.08
C ALA A 168 2.04 1.23 -15.44
N GLY A 169 2.98 1.45 -14.51
CA GLY A 169 4.31 0.84 -14.57
C GLY A 169 4.28 -0.62 -14.13
N PHE A 170 5.40 -1.31 -14.25
CA PHE A 170 5.48 -2.76 -13.99
C PHE A 170 5.19 -3.14 -12.54
N LEU A 171 5.57 -2.29 -11.56
CA LEU A 171 5.24 -2.55 -10.16
C LEU A 171 3.72 -2.47 -9.93
N LEU A 172 3.08 -1.41 -10.43
CA LEU A 172 1.64 -1.24 -10.34
C LEU A 172 0.89 -2.32 -11.15
N GLU A 173 1.40 -2.70 -12.33
CA GLU A 173 0.85 -3.79 -13.15
C GLU A 173 0.84 -5.11 -12.37
N LYS A 174 1.96 -5.44 -11.72
CA LYS A 174 2.09 -6.64 -10.89
C LYS A 174 1.00 -6.69 -9.82
N GLU A 175 0.81 -5.59 -9.09
CA GLU A 175 -0.21 -5.49 -8.04
C GLU A 175 -1.64 -5.58 -8.61
N ILE A 176 -1.92 -4.87 -9.70
CA ILE A 176 -3.23 -4.95 -10.39
C ILE A 176 -3.52 -6.38 -10.83
N LYS A 177 -2.51 -7.10 -11.35
CA LYS A 177 -2.66 -8.46 -11.82
C LYS A 177 -2.91 -9.44 -10.67
N TYR A 178 -2.11 -9.37 -9.60
CA TYR A 178 -2.25 -10.28 -8.46
C TYR A 178 -3.52 -10.01 -7.67
N LEU A 179 -3.72 -8.77 -7.21
CA LEU A 179 -4.90 -8.42 -6.41
C LEU A 179 -6.18 -8.43 -7.25
N GLY A 180 -6.09 -7.97 -8.50
CA GLY A 180 -7.24 -7.96 -9.40
C GLY A 180 -7.74 -9.37 -9.69
N ASN A 181 -6.86 -10.32 -9.98
CA ASN A 181 -7.22 -11.71 -10.22
C ASN A 181 -7.76 -12.37 -8.93
N ALA A 182 -7.11 -12.13 -7.79
CA ALA A 182 -7.56 -12.66 -6.51
C ALA A 182 -9.00 -12.24 -6.14
N ILE A 183 -9.44 -11.05 -6.61
CA ILE A 183 -10.79 -10.55 -6.32
C ILE A 183 -11.81 -10.93 -7.41
N SER A 184 -11.43 -10.87 -8.71
CA SER A 184 -12.36 -11.02 -9.83
C SER A 184 -12.54 -12.46 -10.29
N ASP A 185 -11.49 -13.27 -10.26
CA ASP A 185 -11.46 -14.66 -10.70
C ASP A 185 -10.36 -15.41 -9.95
N PRO A 186 -10.53 -15.62 -8.63
CA PRO A 186 -9.53 -16.27 -7.81
C PRO A 186 -9.35 -17.74 -8.21
N ALA A 187 -8.10 -18.21 -8.16
CA ALA A 187 -7.84 -19.64 -8.13
C ALA A 187 -8.55 -20.24 -6.91
N ARG A 188 -9.17 -21.41 -7.11
CA ARG A 188 -9.92 -22.09 -6.05
C ARG A 188 -9.15 -23.28 -5.50
N PRO A 189 -9.24 -23.47 -4.18
CA PRO A 189 -10.01 -22.69 -3.20
C PRO A 189 -9.30 -21.36 -2.82
N PHE A 190 -10.07 -20.30 -2.51
CA PHE A 190 -9.58 -18.98 -2.13
C PHE A 190 -9.80 -18.73 -0.64
N VAL A 191 -8.72 -18.69 0.13
CA VAL A 191 -8.72 -18.34 1.55
C VAL A 191 -8.24 -16.90 1.73
N ALA A 192 -9.04 -16.06 2.36
CA ALA A 192 -8.68 -14.70 2.75
C ALA A 192 -8.34 -14.66 4.23
N ILE A 193 -7.27 -13.95 4.60
CA ILE A 193 -6.87 -13.74 5.99
C ILE A 193 -7.04 -12.27 6.31
N LEU A 194 -7.80 -11.96 7.34
CA LEU A 194 -8.05 -10.61 7.80
C LEU A 194 -7.64 -10.44 9.26
N GLY A 195 -6.88 -9.39 9.53
CA GLY A 195 -6.51 -8.95 10.87
C GLY A 195 -6.67 -7.44 11.03
N GLY A 196 -6.61 -6.97 12.25
CA GLY A 196 -6.64 -5.55 12.56
C GLY A 196 -7.36 -5.26 13.88
N ALA A 197 -7.38 -3.97 14.25
CA ALA A 197 -7.99 -3.53 15.49
C ALA A 197 -9.52 -3.40 15.38
N LYS A 198 -10.02 -2.94 14.21
CA LYS A 198 -11.42 -2.52 14.03
C LYS A 198 -12.10 -3.25 12.89
N ILE A 199 -13.31 -3.76 13.16
CA ILE A 199 -14.18 -4.33 12.13
C ILE A 199 -14.82 -3.23 11.27
N SER A 200 -15.14 -2.07 11.86
CA SER A 200 -15.80 -0.95 11.16
C SER A 200 -15.04 -0.49 9.92
N ASP A 201 -13.71 -0.52 9.97
CA ASP A 201 -12.85 -0.16 8.84
C ASP A 201 -12.84 -1.20 7.71
N LYS A 202 -13.35 -2.41 7.96
CA LYS A 202 -13.24 -3.58 7.07
C LYS A 202 -14.59 -4.19 6.66
N ILE A 203 -15.73 -3.63 7.11
CA ILE A 203 -17.07 -4.19 6.82
C ILE A 203 -17.25 -4.44 5.32
N GLY A 204 -17.01 -3.41 4.50
CA GLY A 204 -17.16 -3.52 3.04
C GLY A 204 -16.21 -4.55 2.41
N VAL A 205 -15.02 -4.71 2.97
CA VAL A 205 -14.04 -5.72 2.54
C VAL A 205 -14.57 -7.10 2.86
N ILE A 206 -15.03 -7.34 4.09
CA ILE A 206 -15.59 -8.63 4.52
C ILE A 206 -16.81 -8.99 3.67
N GLU A 207 -17.74 -8.06 3.46
CA GLU A 207 -18.94 -8.31 2.64
C GLU A 207 -18.61 -8.65 1.18
N ASN A 208 -17.57 -8.06 0.62
CA ASN A 208 -17.13 -8.41 -0.73
C ASN A 208 -16.39 -9.74 -0.76
N LEU A 209 -15.55 -10.05 0.21
CA LEU A 209 -14.88 -11.34 0.31
C LEU A 209 -15.84 -12.49 0.55
N LEU A 210 -16.92 -12.31 1.32
CA LEU A 210 -17.97 -13.33 1.48
C LEU A 210 -18.60 -13.77 0.16
N LYS A 211 -18.57 -12.91 -0.88
CA LYS A 211 -19.08 -13.24 -2.22
C LYS A 211 -18.08 -14.08 -3.03
N THR A 212 -16.77 -13.90 -2.77
CA THR A 212 -15.70 -14.42 -3.63
C THR A 212 -14.82 -15.45 -2.95
N ALA A 213 -14.52 -15.32 -1.65
CA ALA A 213 -13.71 -16.26 -0.91
C ALA A 213 -14.47 -17.54 -0.53
N ASP A 214 -13.75 -18.65 -0.45
CA ASP A 214 -14.25 -19.92 0.06
C ASP A 214 -14.18 -19.95 1.59
N LYS A 215 -13.12 -19.38 2.16
CA LYS A 215 -12.94 -19.19 3.61
C LYS A 215 -12.34 -17.81 3.91
N ILE A 216 -12.68 -17.27 5.08
CA ILE A 216 -12.13 -16.01 5.60
C ILE A 216 -11.69 -16.26 7.04
N LEU A 217 -10.38 -16.19 7.28
CA LEU A 217 -9.79 -16.33 8.61
C LEU A 217 -9.70 -14.96 9.28
N ILE A 218 -10.26 -14.82 10.46
CA ILE A 218 -10.28 -13.55 11.20
C ILE A 218 -9.37 -13.66 12.43
N GLY A 219 -8.42 -12.72 12.52
CA GLY A 219 -7.51 -12.59 13.67
C GLY A 219 -7.49 -11.17 14.25
N GLY A 220 -6.61 -10.98 15.26
CA GLY A 220 -6.40 -9.69 15.92
C GLY A 220 -7.62 -9.16 16.67
N GLY A 221 -7.64 -7.87 16.97
CA GLY A 221 -8.74 -7.19 17.69
C GLY A 221 -10.11 -7.29 17.00
N MET A 222 -10.13 -7.48 15.67
CA MET A 222 -11.37 -7.73 14.93
C MET A 222 -12.05 -9.02 15.39
N ALA A 223 -11.29 -10.08 15.65
CA ALA A 223 -11.83 -11.36 16.14
C ALA A 223 -12.57 -11.15 17.47
N ASN A 224 -12.06 -10.30 18.35
CA ASN A 224 -12.68 -10.00 19.64
C ASN A 224 -14.08 -9.41 19.49
N THR A 225 -14.30 -8.55 18.47
CA THR A 225 -15.63 -8.00 18.22
C THR A 225 -16.62 -9.09 17.74
N PHE A 226 -16.16 -10.04 16.94
CA PHE A 226 -16.97 -11.19 16.55
C PHE A 226 -17.24 -12.13 17.72
N LEU A 227 -16.25 -12.35 18.61
CA LEU A 227 -16.44 -13.15 19.82
C LEU A 227 -17.43 -12.50 20.79
N ALA A 228 -17.36 -11.16 20.95
CA ALA A 228 -18.36 -10.40 21.69
C ALA A 228 -19.76 -10.55 21.07
N ALA A 229 -19.88 -10.56 19.73
CA ALA A 229 -21.14 -10.79 19.03
C ALA A 229 -21.68 -12.23 19.23
N GLN A 230 -20.83 -13.20 19.56
CA GLN A 230 -21.23 -14.55 19.97
C GLN A 230 -21.62 -14.64 21.45
N GLY A 231 -21.51 -13.54 22.21
CA GLY A 231 -21.92 -13.46 23.61
C GLY A 231 -20.84 -13.65 24.65
N TYR A 232 -19.55 -13.74 24.25
CA TYR A 232 -18.45 -13.84 25.20
C TYR A 232 -18.12 -12.48 25.83
N GLU A 233 -17.82 -12.46 27.12
CA GLU A 233 -17.33 -11.28 27.83
C GLU A 233 -15.85 -11.00 27.48
N MET A 234 -15.56 -9.79 27.03
CA MET A 234 -14.24 -9.42 26.51
C MET A 234 -13.31 -8.76 27.55
N ALA A 235 -13.79 -8.45 28.75
CA ALA A 235 -13.07 -7.74 29.82
C ALA A 235 -12.26 -6.54 29.26
N ASP A 236 -10.91 -6.53 29.46
CA ASP A 236 -10.03 -5.44 29.02
C ASP A 236 -9.53 -5.61 27.57
N SER A 237 -10.08 -6.56 26.82
CA SER A 237 -9.70 -6.80 25.41
C SER A 237 -10.13 -5.64 24.51
N LEU A 238 -9.34 -5.38 23.47
CA LEU A 238 -9.70 -4.42 22.43
C LEU A 238 -10.83 -4.99 21.57
N PHE A 239 -11.99 -4.34 21.54
CA PHE A 239 -13.11 -4.65 20.63
C PHE A 239 -13.99 -3.41 20.42
N GLU A 240 -14.85 -3.42 19.40
CA GLU A 240 -15.76 -2.32 19.08
C GLU A 240 -17.20 -2.65 19.53
N LYS A 241 -17.63 -2.07 20.63
CA LYS A 241 -19.00 -2.27 21.17
C LYS A 241 -20.08 -1.87 20.17
N GLU A 242 -19.86 -0.76 19.49
CA GLU A 242 -20.80 -0.18 18.51
C GLU A 242 -20.95 -1.04 17.25
N ALA A 243 -20.00 -1.96 17.01
CA ALA A 243 -19.99 -2.82 15.83
C ALA A 243 -20.54 -4.23 16.09
N ILE A 244 -20.99 -4.56 17.31
CA ILE A 244 -21.50 -5.89 17.68
C ILE A 244 -22.68 -6.31 16.80
N GLU A 245 -23.66 -5.43 16.57
CA GLU A 245 -24.80 -5.72 15.68
C GLU A 245 -24.36 -6.04 14.26
N THR A 246 -23.40 -5.28 13.76
CA THR A 246 -22.82 -5.51 12.42
C THR A 246 -22.06 -6.84 12.36
N ALA A 247 -21.27 -7.15 13.39
CA ALA A 247 -20.57 -8.41 13.50
C ALA A 247 -21.55 -9.60 13.53
N THR A 248 -22.64 -9.50 14.28
CA THR A 248 -23.72 -10.50 14.32
C THR A 248 -24.36 -10.72 12.95
N ALA A 249 -24.63 -9.62 12.23
CA ALA A 249 -25.17 -9.70 10.87
C ALA A 249 -24.18 -10.36 9.89
N LEU A 250 -22.89 -10.07 9.99
CA LEU A 250 -21.86 -10.70 9.17
C LEU A 250 -21.70 -12.20 9.49
N LEU A 251 -21.73 -12.59 10.78
CA LEU A 251 -21.72 -13.98 11.19
C LEU A 251 -22.92 -14.74 10.59
N THR A 252 -24.11 -14.17 10.64
CA THR A 252 -25.31 -14.76 10.07
C THR A 252 -25.20 -14.92 8.55
N LYS A 253 -24.66 -13.90 7.85
CA LYS A 253 -24.50 -13.94 6.39
C LYS A 253 -23.38 -14.88 5.93
N SER A 254 -22.37 -15.10 6.77
CA SER A 254 -21.17 -15.83 6.39
C SER A 254 -21.35 -17.34 6.30
N ALA A 255 -22.40 -17.87 6.89
CA ALA A 255 -22.59 -19.31 7.08
C ALA A 255 -21.34 -19.93 7.72
N ASP A 256 -20.65 -20.81 7.03
CA ASP A 256 -19.43 -21.51 7.46
C ASP A 256 -18.13 -20.95 6.85
N LYS A 257 -18.23 -19.83 6.11
CA LYS A 257 -17.06 -19.23 5.45
C LYS A 257 -16.13 -18.46 6.39
N LEU A 258 -16.70 -17.85 7.44
CA LEU A 258 -15.96 -16.99 8.35
C LEU A 258 -15.47 -17.82 9.54
N LEU A 259 -14.15 -18.00 9.65
CA LEU A 259 -13.52 -18.77 10.72
C LEU A 259 -12.93 -17.82 11.76
N LEU A 260 -13.35 -18.03 13.01
CA LEU A 260 -12.85 -17.32 14.19
C LEU A 260 -11.87 -18.19 14.98
N PRO A 261 -11.04 -17.60 15.84
CA PRO A 261 -10.22 -18.34 16.77
C PRO A 261 -11.05 -19.28 17.65
N VAL A 262 -10.48 -20.44 17.98
CA VAL A 262 -11.09 -21.46 18.88
C VAL A 262 -10.44 -21.52 20.25
N ASP A 263 -9.33 -20.80 20.41
CA ASP A 263 -8.62 -20.58 21.65
C ASP A 263 -7.89 -19.23 21.61
N MET A 264 -7.43 -18.74 22.74
CA MET A 264 -6.87 -17.40 22.86
C MET A 264 -5.67 -17.36 23.83
N VAL A 265 -4.75 -16.45 23.55
CA VAL A 265 -3.68 -16.06 24.45
C VAL A 265 -4.12 -14.79 25.17
N LEU A 266 -4.25 -14.89 26.49
CA LEU A 266 -4.59 -13.79 27.39
C LEU A 266 -3.32 -13.20 28.00
N GLY A 267 -3.28 -11.88 28.17
CA GLY A 267 -2.29 -11.17 28.96
C GLY A 267 -2.93 -10.21 29.94
N ASN A 268 -2.26 -9.94 31.05
CA ASN A 268 -2.69 -8.95 32.05
C ASN A 268 -2.26 -7.52 31.72
N SER A 269 -1.36 -7.35 30.73
CA SER A 269 -0.94 -6.05 30.18
C SER A 269 -0.51 -6.19 28.72
N PHE A 270 -0.12 -5.06 28.06
CA PHE A 270 0.48 -5.04 26.73
C PHE A 270 2.01 -5.01 26.75
N ASP A 271 2.63 -5.31 27.86
CA ASP A 271 4.09 -5.30 28.03
C ASP A 271 4.71 -6.64 27.64
N ALA A 272 6.01 -6.58 27.29
CA ALA A 272 6.80 -7.78 27.03
C ALA A 272 6.92 -8.70 28.26
N GLU A 273 6.82 -8.15 29.47
CA GLU A 273 6.87 -8.86 30.77
C GLU A 273 5.47 -9.25 31.30
N ALA A 274 4.42 -9.11 30.46
CA ALA A 274 3.07 -9.48 30.86
C ALA A 274 2.98 -10.95 31.25
N GLU A 275 2.24 -11.25 32.31
CA GLU A 275 1.81 -12.62 32.57
C GLU A 275 0.86 -13.07 31.47
N MET A 276 1.16 -14.18 30.81
CA MET A 276 0.36 -14.73 29.72
C MET A 276 -0.15 -16.12 30.04
N LYS A 277 -1.36 -16.42 29.53
CA LYS A 277 -1.93 -17.77 29.58
C LYS A 277 -2.72 -18.08 28.33
N THR A 278 -2.65 -19.32 27.90
CA THR A 278 -3.50 -19.84 26.83
C THR A 278 -4.74 -20.47 27.39
N THR A 279 -5.92 -20.14 26.90
CA THR A 279 -7.20 -20.69 27.32
C THR A 279 -8.02 -21.13 26.12
N ALA A 280 -8.92 -22.09 26.35
CA ALA A 280 -10.00 -22.33 25.38
C ALA A 280 -10.87 -21.08 25.24
N LEU A 281 -11.62 -21.01 24.15
CA LEU A 281 -12.58 -19.92 23.93
C LEU A 281 -13.60 -19.87 25.11
N GLY A 282 -13.87 -18.67 25.60
CA GLY A 282 -14.75 -18.42 26.74
C GLY A 282 -14.68 -16.99 27.21
N ASP A 283 -15.33 -16.66 28.32
CA ASP A 283 -15.31 -15.33 28.91
C ASP A 283 -13.90 -14.95 29.36
N VAL A 284 -13.48 -13.72 29.04
CA VAL A 284 -12.19 -13.19 29.48
C VAL A 284 -12.31 -12.73 30.94
N PRO A 285 -11.45 -13.20 31.85
CA PRO A 285 -11.49 -12.77 33.25
C PRO A 285 -11.18 -11.26 33.39
N ALA A 286 -11.75 -10.63 34.42
CA ALA A 286 -11.47 -9.23 34.74
C ALA A 286 -9.93 -9.00 34.90
N GLY A 287 -9.42 -7.90 34.37
CA GLY A 287 -8.00 -7.56 34.39
C GLY A 287 -7.16 -8.31 33.34
N TRP A 288 -7.77 -9.15 32.50
CA TRP A 288 -7.13 -9.83 31.38
C TRP A 288 -7.67 -9.34 30.04
N ARG A 289 -6.87 -9.52 29.01
CA ARG A 289 -7.20 -9.15 27.62
C ARG A 289 -6.69 -10.18 26.64
N ILE A 290 -7.38 -10.34 25.53
CA ILE A 290 -6.93 -11.17 24.42
C ILE A 290 -5.80 -10.41 23.70
N LEU A 291 -4.64 -11.02 23.61
CA LEU A 291 -3.47 -10.49 22.90
C LEU A 291 -3.28 -11.15 21.54
N ASP A 292 -3.59 -12.46 21.44
CA ASP A 292 -3.41 -13.21 20.18
C ASP A 292 -4.30 -14.46 20.17
N ILE A 293 -4.32 -15.14 19.02
CA ILE A 293 -4.93 -16.46 18.86
C ILE A 293 -4.09 -17.52 19.58
N GLY A 294 -4.73 -18.58 20.05
CA GLY A 294 -4.03 -19.69 20.70
C GLY A 294 -3.51 -20.75 19.69
N PRO A 295 -2.74 -21.75 20.18
CA PRO A 295 -2.11 -22.76 19.34
C PRO A 295 -3.11 -23.64 18.57
N LYS A 296 -4.30 -23.91 19.13
CA LYS A 296 -5.35 -24.66 18.43
C LYS A 296 -5.93 -23.86 17.26
N SER A 297 -6.06 -22.54 17.42
CA SER A 297 -6.48 -21.64 16.36
C SER A 297 -5.42 -21.60 15.24
N VAL A 298 -4.13 -21.54 15.63
CA VAL A 298 -3.02 -21.62 14.65
C VAL A 298 -3.07 -22.94 13.88
N GLU A 299 -3.31 -24.06 14.55
CA GLU A 299 -3.42 -25.37 13.89
C GLU A 299 -4.62 -25.41 12.93
N ALA A 300 -5.80 -24.95 13.37
CA ALA A 300 -7.01 -24.91 12.55
C ALA A 300 -6.83 -24.00 11.33
N PHE A 301 -6.29 -22.79 11.51
CA PHE A 301 -6.03 -21.86 10.41
C PHE A 301 -4.95 -22.40 9.46
N ALA A 302 -3.90 -23.02 9.98
CA ALA A 302 -2.87 -23.65 9.18
C ALA A 302 -3.40 -24.84 8.36
N ALA A 303 -4.38 -25.57 8.88
CA ALA A 303 -5.03 -26.65 8.13
C ALA A 303 -5.79 -26.09 6.91
N GLU A 304 -6.57 -25.02 7.09
CA GLU A 304 -7.27 -24.36 5.96
C GLU A 304 -6.27 -23.79 4.95
N ILE A 305 -5.19 -23.11 5.41
CA ILE A 305 -4.17 -22.54 4.52
C ILE A 305 -3.42 -23.62 3.74
N ARG A 306 -3.10 -24.78 4.36
CA ARG A 306 -2.38 -25.87 3.70
C ARG A 306 -3.24 -26.70 2.74
N SER A 307 -4.54 -26.71 2.92
CA SER A 307 -5.46 -27.34 1.97
C SER A 307 -5.54 -26.57 0.65
N GLU A 308 -4.93 -25.37 0.61
CA GLU A 308 -5.05 -24.39 -0.44
C GLU A 308 -3.72 -24.17 -1.17
N GLU A 309 -3.69 -24.28 -2.49
CA GLU A 309 -2.52 -23.95 -3.29
C GLU A 309 -2.27 -22.43 -3.38
N HIS A 310 -3.30 -21.61 -3.11
CA HIS A 310 -3.22 -20.14 -3.27
C HIS A 310 -3.94 -19.41 -2.14
N THR A 311 -3.18 -18.90 -1.19
CA THR A 311 -3.65 -18.02 -0.10
C THR A 311 -3.21 -16.58 -0.36
N SER A 312 -4.13 -15.61 -0.19
CA SER A 312 -3.82 -14.17 -0.25
C SER A 312 -4.06 -13.53 1.11
N GLU A 313 -3.03 -12.84 1.64
CA GLU A 313 -3.13 -11.98 2.81
C GLU A 313 -3.42 -10.55 2.36
N LEU A 314 -4.44 -9.91 2.95
CA LEU A 314 -4.93 -8.56 2.62
C LEU A 314 -4.81 -7.59 3.80
#